data_f7e4538b6453dc082fd167bbaa04365a
#
_entry.id   f7e4538b6453dc082fd167bbaa04365a
#
_cell.length_a   1.000
_cell.length_b   1.000
_cell.length_c   1.000
_cell.angle_alpha   90.00
_cell.angle_beta   90.00
_cell.angle_gamma   90.00
#
_symmetry.space_group_name_H-M   'P 1'
#
loop_
_entity.id
_entity.type
_entity.pdbx_description
1 polymer ?
#
loop_
_entity_poly.entity_id
_entity_poly.type
_entity_poly.pdbx_seq_one_letter_code
_entity_poly.pdbx_strand_id
1 'polypeptide(L)'
;SAAISLKEKAPERSVLVLERGLFPSGASTRNAGFACFGSLTEILSDLKKTGPDKTLAVVEKRLKGLEKLRQRLGDTAMDYQPVGGYELIFDKELPALAELEKANELLQHLHPEGTYTNRPGLVKTLGFNPEKVKSVVFNPHEGHVHTGKMMQALLKLAQEKGIEVRTGAEVTAIDNSAGQVTVQVKEPVRGTVGFQAQKVAVCTNAFSETLLPGCQIVPGRGQVILTTPIPGLPWQGAFHFDEGYYYFRNVGNRVLFGGGRNLAFEAETTTVLQDNQQIQQELQRLLREVIIPGQTFGIEQQWSGIMGFTDDKQPIVKKLTDRMVLGFACNGMGVALATTIGEEVALLLADKT
;
A
#
# COMPACT_ATOMS: atom_id res chain seq x y z
N SER A 1 1.27 12.94 -1.65
CA SER A 1 2.61 12.86 -2.28
C SER A 1 2.73 13.73 -3.53
N ALA A 2 1.86 13.58 -4.56
CA ALA A 2 1.98 14.35 -5.83
C ALA A 2 2.00 15.88 -5.61
N ALA A 3 1.08 16.41 -4.81
CA ALA A 3 1.03 17.85 -4.48
C ALA A 3 2.31 18.35 -3.79
N ILE A 4 2.85 17.57 -2.84
CA ILE A 4 4.11 17.88 -2.16
C ILE A 4 5.26 17.91 -3.18
N SER A 5 5.38 16.88 -4.03
CA SER A 5 6.41 16.82 -5.07
C SER A 5 6.29 17.96 -6.08
N LEU A 6 5.06 18.38 -6.41
CA LEU A 6 4.84 19.52 -7.31
C LEU A 6 5.32 20.82 -6.67
N LYS A 7 5.03 21.05 -5.38
CA LYS A 7 5.52 22.24 -4.66
C LYS A 7 7.03 22.23 -4.46
N GLU A 8 7.66 21.06 -4.35
CA GLU A 8 9.14 20.94 -4.32
C GLU A 8 9.79 21.34 -5.65
N LYS A 9 9.11 21.11 -6.77
CA LYS A 9 9.60 21.41 -8.12
C LYS A 9 9.22 22.81 -8.62
N ALA A 10 8.06 23.31 -8.22
CA ALA A 10 7.46 24.57 -8.65
C ALA A 10 6.81 25.27 -7.44
N PRO A 11 7.62 25.86 -6.54
CA PRO A 11 7.13 26.45 -5.28
C PRO A 11 6.13 27.59 -5.48
N GLU A 12 6.21 28.28 -6.61
CA GLU A 12 5.37 29.42 -6.97
C GLU A 12 3.93 29.02 -7.34
N ARG A 13 3.70 27.77 -7.74
CA ARG A 13 2.37 27.32 -8.17
C ARG A 13 1.41 27.21 -6.98
N SER A 14 0.18 27.68 -7.16
CA SER A 14 -0.92 27.34 -6.25
C SER A 14 -1.33 25.88 -6.46
N VAL A 15 -1.52 25.15 -5.36
CA VAL A 15 -1.90 23.72 -5.39
C VAL A 15 -3.07 23.50 -4.45
N LEU A 16 -4.16 22.96 -4.99
CA LEU A 16 -5.36 22.57 -4.26
C LEU A 16 -5.52 21.05 -4.35
N VAL A 17 -5.74 20.41 -3.22
CA VAL A 17 -6.12 18.99 -3.13
C VAL A 17 -7.58 18.90 -2.72
N LEU A 18 -8.38 18.18 -3.50
CA LEU A 18 -9.79 17.89 -3.21
C LEU A 18 -9.90 16.43 -2.74
N GLU A 19 -10.43 16.22 -1.55
CA GLU A 19 -10.65 14.92 -0.91
C GLU A 19 -12.13 14.77 -0.58
N ARG A 20 -12.75 13.68 -1.04
CA ARG A 20 -14.18 13.44 -0.81
C ARG A 20 -14.53 13.15 0.65
N GLY A 21 -13.62 12.49 1.38
CA GLY A 21 -13.81 12.17 2.80
C GLY A 21 -13.66 13.40 3.69
N LEU A 22 -14.38 13.44 4.80
CA LEU A 22 -14.17 14.47 5.84
C LEU A 22 -12.83 14.26 6.56
N PHE A 23 -12.42 13.00 6.69
CA PHE A 23 -11.14 12.58 7.25
C PHE A 23 -10.42 11.69 6.25
N PRO A 24 -9.08 11.55 6.34
CA PRO A 24 -8.35 10.55 5.55
C PRO A 24 -8.84 9.14 5.88
N SER A 25 -9.80 8.62 5.11
CA SER A 25 -10.48 7.34 5.35
C SER A 25 -10.30 6.33 4.22
N GLY A 26 -9.46 6.64 3.25
CA GLY A 26 -9.14 5.78 2.12
C GLY A 26 -8.03 4.77 2.43
N ALA A 27 -7.50 4.10 1.41
CA ALA A 27 -6.44 3.10 1.53
C ALA A 27 -5.20 3.60 2.30
N SER A 28 -4.91 4.89 2.27
CA SER A 28 -3.75 5.49 2.95
C SER A 28 -3.77 5.34 4.48
N THR A 29 -4.95 5.20 5.09
CA THR A 29 -5.10 5.01 6.55
C THR A 29 -5.65 3.65 6.94
N ARG A 30 -6.25 2.92 6.00
CA ARG A 30 -6.85 1.59 6.24
C ARG A 30 -5.89 0.43 5.96
N ASN A 31 -4.67 0.71 5.47
CA ASN A 31 -3.65 -0.30 5.24
C ASN A 31 -2.98 -0.74 6.55
N ALA A 32 -2.30 -1.88 6.51
CA ALA A 32 -1.64 -2.46 7.67
C ALA A 32 -0.29 -1.79 8.04
N GLY A 33 0.18 -0.82 7.25
CA GLY A 33 1.40 -0.06 7.52
C GLY A 33 2.69 -0.79 7.19
N PHE A 34 2.69 -1.73 6.26
CA PHE A 34 3.89 -2.44 5.84
C PHE A 34 4.80 -1.53 5.01
N ALA A 35 6.04 -1.38 5.44
CA ALA A 35 7.14 -0.74 4.72
C ALA A 35 8.01 -1.85 4.12
N CYS A 36 7.52 -2.46 3.05
CA CYS A 36 8.09 -3.64 2.41
C CYS A 36 8.22 -3.44 0.90
N PHE A 37 9.04 -4.27 0.27
CA PHE A 37 9.25 -4.21 -1.17
C PHE A 37 8.99 -5.54 -1.90
N GLY A 38 8.76 -6.62 -1.16
CA GLY A 38 8.36 -7.92 -1.68
C GLY A 38 8.95 -9.09 -0.91
N SER A 39 8.13 -10.12 -0.65
CA SER A 39 8.58 -11.38 -0.08
C SER A 39 9.27 -12.27 -1.12
N LEU A 40 9.96 -13.33 -0.70
CA LEU A 40 10.65 -14.26 -1.60
C LEU A 40 9.68 -14.84 -2.63
N THR A 41 8.53 -15.37 -2.18
CA THR A 41 7.58 -16.01 -3.09
C THR A 41 6.91 -15.00 -4.03
N GLU A 42 6.65 -13.76 -3.58
CA GLU A 42 6.16 -12.67 -4.45
C GLU A 42 7.18 -12.35 -5.56
N ILE A 43 8.46 -12.16 -5.20
CA ILE A 43 9.54 -11.88 -6.16
C ILE A 43 9.70 -13.02 -7.16
N LEU A 44 9.70 -14.27 -6.72
CA LEU A 44 9.80 -15.43 -7.61
C LEU A 44 8.58 -15.56 -8.52
N SER A 45 7.39 -15.24 -8.05
CA SER A 45 6.16 -15.18 -8.85
C SER A 45 6.24 -14.08 -9.92
N ASP A 46 6.69 -12.89 -9.53
CA ASP A 46 6.87 -11.76 -10.46
C ASP A 46 7.95 -12.05 -11.50
N LEU A 47 9.07 -12.69 -11.11
CA LEU A 47 10.11 -13.16 -12.05
C LEU A 47 9.56 -14.09 -13.13
N LYS A 48 8.69 -15.02 -12.75
CA LYS A 48 8.05 -15.95 -13.70
C LYS A 48 7.06 -15.24 -14.62
N LYS A 49 6.35 -14.24 -14.13
CA LYS A 49 5.29 -13.52 -14.88
C LYS A 49 5.83 -12.42 -15.78
N THR A 50 6.79 -11.63 -15.29
CA THR A 50 7.21 -10.39 -15.96
C THR A 50 8.68 -10.36 -16.38
N GLY A 51 9.48 -11.32 -15.92
CA GLY A 51 10.91 -11.39 -16.16
C GLY A 51 11.75 -10.53 -15.21
N PRO A 52 13.11 -10.70 -15.24
CA PRO A 52 14.01 -10.09 -14.25
C PRO A 52 14.00 -8.56 -14.29
N ASP A 53 14.09 -7.95 -15.47
CA ASP A 53 14.22 -6.49 -15.60
C ASP A 53 13.01 -5.75 -15.03
N LYS A 54 11.79 -6.23 -15.33
CA LYS A 54 10.56 -5.60 -14.82
C LYS A 54 10.38 -5.83 -13.33
N THR A 55 10.71 -7.03 -12.84
CA THR A 55 10.66 -7.34 -11.42
C THR A 55 11.60 -6.45 -10.64
N LEU A 56 12.86 -6.34 -11.10
CA LEU A 56 13.86 -5.48 -10.49
C LEU A 56 13.44 -4.01 -10.48
N ALA A 57 12.96 -3.48 -11.60
CA ALA A 57 12.50 -2.09 -11.69
C ALA A 57 11.37 -1.77 -10.70
N VAL A 58 10.47 -2.73 -10.41
CA VAL A 58 9.41 -2.55 -9.39
C VAL A 58 10.01 -2.53 -7.99
N VAL A 59 10.94 -3.43 -7.66
CA VAL A 59 11.62 -3.47 -6.36
C VAL A 59 12.39 -2.17 -6.12
N GLU A 60 13.18 -1.73 -7.08
CA GLU A 60 13.92 -0.45 -7.00
C GLU A 60 12.98 0.73 -6.78
N LYS A 61 11.86 0.78 -7.49
CA LYS A 61 10.86 1.84 -7.33
C LYS A 61 10.24 1.82 -5.93
N ARG A 62 9.96 0.63 -5.38
CA ARG A 62 9.45 0.45 -4.01
C ARG A 62 10.46 0.92 -2.96
N LEU A 63 11.72 0.47 -3.06
CA LEU A 63 12.80 0.88 -2.15
C LEU A 63 13.04 2.38 -2.18
N LYS A 64 13.20 2.96 -3.38
CA LYS A 64 13.36 4.42 -3.56
C LYS A 64 12.18 5.20 -2.98
N GLY A 65 10.96 4.69 -3.11
CA GLY A 65 9.77 5.34 -2.57
C GLY A 65 9.73 5.31 -1.05
N LEU A 66 10.13 4.20 -0.42
CA LEU A 66 10.26 4.07 1.03
C LEU A 66 11.34 5.00 1.58
N GLU A 67 12.54 4.98 0.98
CA GLU A 67 13.63 5.86 1.36
C GLU A 67 13.21 7.33 1.33
N LYS A 68 12.58 7.74 0.23
CA LYS A 68 12.14 9.11 0.05
C LYS A 68 11.01 9.51 1.00
N LEU A 69 10.09 8.60 1.31
CA LEU A 69 9.07 8.82 2.31
C LEU A 69 9.69 9.09 3.68
N ARG A 70 10.71 8.27 4.07
CA ARG A 70 11.47 8.42 5.31
C ARG A 70 12.25 9.73 5.35
N GLN A 71 12.91 10.10 4.25
CA GLN A 71 13.62 11.40 4.12
C GLN A 71 12.67 12.59 4.27
N ARG A 72 11.47 12.53 3.71
CA ARG A 72 10.48 13.62 3.79
C ARG A 72 9.88 13.82 5.17
N LEU A 73 9.56 12.74 5.85
CA LEU A 73 8.78 12.79 7.09
C LEU A 73 9.64 12.59 8.34
N GLY A 74 10.73 11.85 8.22
CA GLY A 74 11.50 11.33 9.34
C GLY A 74 10.83 10.09 9.97
N ASP A 75 11.65 9.14 10.42
CA ASP A 75 11.20 7.88 11.00
C ASP A 75 10.31 8.08 12.23
N THR A 76 10.64 9.03 13.08
CA THR A 76 9.88 9.33 14.30
C THR A 76 8.47 9.84 13.99
N ALA A 77 8.31 10.70 12.98
CA ALA A 77 7.01 11.31 12.69
C ALA A 77 5.98 10.30 12.15
N MET A 78 6.43 9.23 11.51
CA MET A 78 5.56 8.17 11.00
C MET A 78 5.67 6.88 11.81
N ASP A 79 6.44 6.89 12.92
CA ASP A 79 6.68 5.73 13.78
C ASP A 79 7.18 4.52 12.96
N TYR A 80 8.20 4.75 12.14
CA TYR A 80 8.84 3.70 11.37
C TYR A 80 9.62 2.78 12.30
N GLN A 81 9.37 1.48 12.19
CA GLN A 81 10.02 0.43 12.97
C GLN A 81 10.76 -0.52 12.00
N PRO A 82 12.12 -0.53 11.99
CA PRO A 82 12.91 -1.43 11.15
C PRO A 82 13.00 -2.83 11.78
N VAL A 83 11.87 -3.50 11.91
CA VAL A 83 11.74 -4.79 12.60
C VAL A 83 11.98 -6.00 11.70
N GLY A 84 12.27 -5.78 10.43
CA GLY A 84 12.41 -6.82 9.41
C GLY A 84 11.08 -7.33 8.86
N GLY A 85 11.20 -7.96 7.70
CA GLY A 85 10.14 -8.72 7.02
C GLY A 85 10.34 -10.22 7.24
N TYR A 86 9.27 -10.95 7.43
CA TYR A 86 9.28 -12.39 7.68
C TYR A 86 8.23 -13.05 6.79
N GLU A 87 8.64 -14.00 5.97
CA GLU A 87 7.71 -14.78 5.17
C GLU A 87 7.58 -16.18 5.76
N LEU A 88 6.35 -16.58 6.11
CA LEU A 88 6.05 -17.93 6.56
C LEU A 88 5.96 -18.85 5.35
N ILE A 89 6.73 -19.93 5.37
CA ILE A 89 6.79 -20.93 4.30
C ILE A 89 6.02 -22.18 4.73
N PHE A 90 4.97 -22.49 3.98
CA PHE A 90 4.16 -23.68 4.14
C PHE A 90 4.64 -24.80 3.19
N ASP A 91 4.04 -25.99 3.26
CA ASP A 91 4.42 -27.13 2.41
C ASP A 91 4.42 -26.78 0.90
N LYS A 92 3.43 -26.04 0.44
CA LYS A 92 3.30 -25.64 -0.99
C LYS A 92 4.38 -24.69 -1.46
N GLU A 93 4.98 -23.89 -0.55
CA GLU A 93 6.01 -22.91 -0.85
C GLU A 93 7.45 -23.44 -0.62
N LEU A 94 7.64 -24.64 -0.08
CA LEU A 94 8.97 -25.22 0.12
C LEU A 94 9.86 -25.17 -1.13
N PRO A 95 9.36 -25.39 -2.37
CA PRO A 95 10.17 -25.25 -3.58
C PRO A 95 10.80 -23.88 -3.77
N ALA A 96 10.20 -22.80 -3.23
CA ALA A 96 10.76 -21.44 -3.31
C ALA A 96 12.09 -21.29 -2.57
N LEU A 97 12.33 -22.10 -1.54
CA LEU A 97 13.61 -22.07 -0.81
C LEU A 97 14.79 -22.51 -1.67
N ALA A 98 14.58 -23.36 -2.66
CA ALA A 98 15.62 -23.75 -3.60
C ALA A 98 16.01 -22.63 -4.58
N GLU A 99 15.13 -21.65 -4.78
CA GLU A 99 15.35 -20.47 -5.63
C GLU A 99 15.76 -19.22 -4.85
N LEU A 100 16.01 -19.33 -3.53
CA LEU A 100 16.32 -18.19 -2.64
C LEU A 100 17.58 -17.45 -3.12
N GLU A 101 18.65 -18.18 -3.45
CA GLU A 101 19.91 -17.59 -3.92
C GLU A 101 19.71 -16.83 -5.24
N LYS A 102 18.91 -17.33 -6.15
CA LYS A 102 18.56 -16.64 -7.39
C LYS A 102 17.85 -15.30 -7.13
N ALA A 103 16.97 -15.23 -6.13
CA ALA A 103 16.34 -13.99 -5.73
C ALA A 103 17.37 -13.02 -5.09
N ASN A 104 18.31 -13.52 -4.28
CA ASN A 104 19.39 -12.72 -3.72
C ASN A 104 20.32 -12.19 -4.80
N GLU A 105 20.70 -13.01 -5.78
CA GLU A 105 21.53 -12.60 -6.92
C GLU A 105 20.85 -11.46 -7.71
N LEU A 106 19.55 -11.56 -7.97
CA LEU A 106 18.79 -10.49 -8.65
C LEU A 106 18.89 -9.16 -7.90
N LEU A 107 18.86 -9.21 -6.56
CA LEU A 107 18.83 -8.02 -5.70
C LEU A 107 20.22 -7.62 -5.15
N GLN A 108 21.30 -8.30 -5.56
CA GLN A 108 22.65 -8.14 -5.01
C GLN A 108 23.18 -6.71 -5.11
N HIS A 109 22.84 -5.98 -6.17
CA HIS A 109 23.29 -4.58 -6.31
C HIS A 109 22.57 -3.60 -5.36
N LEU A 110 21.39 -3.99 -4.83
CA LEU A 110 20.65 -3.23 -3.83
C LEU A 110 21.08 -3.61 -2.41
N HIS A 111 21.34 -4.89 -2.18
CA HIS A 111 21.69 -5.48 -0.89
C HIS A 111 22.83 -6.48 -1.06
N PRO A 112 24.12 -6.02 -1.11
CA PRO A 112 25.28 -6.89 -1.32
C PRO A 112 25.44 -8.00 -0.28
N GLU A 113 24.95 -7.79 0.94
CA GLU A 113 24.95 -8.76 2.04
C GLU A 113 23.84 -9.81 1.95
N GLY A 114 22.98 -9.71 0.92
CA GLY A 114 21.83 -10.56 0.73
C GLY A 114 20.52 -9.97 1.27
N THR A 115 19.45 -10.28 0.60
CA THR A 115 18.10 -9.79 0.95
C THR A 115 17.34 -10.82 1.80
N TYR A 116 17.39 -12.09 1.40
CA TYR A 116 16.60 -13.16 2.01
C TYR A 116 17.48 -14.19 2.68
N THR A 117 17.09 -14.59 3.88
CA THR A 117 17.78 -15.66 4.63
C THR A 117 16.75 -16.68 5.13
N ASN A 118 16.98 -17.94 4.83
CA ASN A 118 16.13 -19.02 5.37
C ASN A 118 16.45 -19.29 6.85
N ARG A 119 15.45 -19.20 7.74
CA ARG A 119 15.57 -19.27 9.21
C ARG A 119 14.53 -20.26 9.79
N PRO A 120 14.64 -21.58 9.54
CA PRO A 120 13.64 -22.57 10.00
C PRO A 120 13.46 -22.59 11.52
N GLY A 121 14.50 -22.28 12.29
CA GLY A 121 14.44 -22.21 13.75
C GLY A 121 13.48 -21.15 14.28
N LEU A 122 13.19 -20.11 13.51
CA LEU A 122 12.24 -19.06 13.90
C LEU A 122 10.81 -19.54 14.02
N VAL A 123 10.43 -20.62 13.34
CA VAL A 123 9.08 -21.21 13.48
C VAL A 123 8.77 -21.49 14.95
N LYS A 124 9.68 -22.19 15.62
CA LYS A 124 9.54 -22.52 17.05
C LYS A 124 9.73 -21.31 17.96
N THR A 125 10.75 -20.50 17.69
CA THR A 125 11.11 -19.32 18.52
C THR A 125 9.99 -18.29 18.53
N LEU A 126 9.32 -18.07 17.39
CA LEU A 126 8.21 -17.15 17.26
C LEU A 126 6.84 -17.77 17.59
N GLY A 127 6.81 -19.06 17.96
CA GLY A 127 5.60 -19.73 18.42
C GLY A 127 4.57 -20.07 17.34
N PHE A 128 4.97 -20.12 16.06
CA PHE A 128 4.10 -20.57 14.97
C PHE A 128 3.88 -22.09 15.03
N ASN A 129 2.76 -22.54 14.46
CA ASN A 129 2.46 -23.96 14.39
C ASN A 129 3.43 -24.72 13.45
N PRO A 130 4.32 -25.59 13.95
CA PRO A 130 5.33 -26.26 13.14
C PRO A 130 4.76 -27.36 12.22
N GLU A 131 3.54 -27.81 12.46
CA GLU A 131 2.86 -28.74 11.56
C GLU A 131 2.43 -28.04 10.26
N LYS A 132 2.21 -26.75 10.31
CA LYS A 132 1.75 -25.91 9.18
C LYS A 132 2.89 -25.10 8.56
N VAL A 133 3.65 -24.39 9.39
CA VAL A 133 4.77 -23.52 8.95
C VAL A 133 6.06 -24.35 8.99
N LYS A 134 6.73 -24.49 7.85
CA LYS A 134 7.95 -25.32 7.70
C LYS A 134 9.23 -24.51 7.82
N SER A 135 9.18 -23.23 7.45
CA SER A 135 10.31 -22.31 7.61
C SER A 135 9.84 -20.88 7.68
N VAL A 136 10.77 -19.98 7.99
CA VAL A 136 10.60 -18.54 7.90
C VAL A 136 11.75 -17.98 7.05
N VAL A 137 11.43 -17.21 6.01
CA VAL A 137 12.41 -16.43 5.28
C VAL A 137 12.44 -15.03 5.88
N PHE A 138 13.61 -14.58 6.27
CA PHE A 138 13.85 -13.29 6.90
C PHE A 138 14.46 -12.30 5.92
N ASN A 139 13.97 -11.06 5.93
CA ASN A 139 14.47 -9.91 5.19
C ASN A 139 14.75 -8.76 6.18
N PRO A 140 16.02 -8.36 6.44
CA PRO A 140 16.35 -7.31 7.40
C PRO A 140 15.99 -5.89 6.93
N HIS A 141 15.68 -5.69 5.65
CA HIS A 141 15.51 -4.37 5.03
C HIS A 141 14.06 -3.85 5.06
N GLU A 142 13.16 -4.60 5.69
CA GLU A 142 11.74 -4.25 5.80
C GLU A 142 11.36 -3.81 7.22
N GLY A 143 10.13 -3.31 7.34
CA GLY A 143 9.59 -2.87 8.61
C GLY A 143 8.14 -2.44 8.48
N HIS A 144 7.69 -1.62 9.41
CA HIS A 144 6.35 -1.06 9.35
C HIS A 144 6.28 0.39 9.84
N VAL A 145 5.18 1.07 9.49
CA VAL A 145 4.85 2.43 9.91
C VAL A 145 3.51 2.48 10.62
N HIS A 146 3.26 3.53 11.37
CA HIS A 146 1.95 3.86 11.88
C HIS A 146 1.20 4.71 10.83
N THR A 147 0.24 4.13 10.13
CA THR A 147 -0.46 4.75 9.00
C THR A 147 -1.12 6.09 9.33
N GLY A 148 -1.72 6.20 10.52
CA GLY A 148 -2.32 7.44 10.99
C GLY A 148 -1.30 8.56 11.22
N LYS A 149 -0.18 8.26 11.90
CA LYS A 149 0.93 9.21 12.10
C LYS A 149 1.55 9.63 10.77
N MET A 150 1.77 8.69 9.86
CA MET A 150 2.27 8.95 8.51
C MET A 150 1.36 9.93 7.76
N MET A 151 0.05 9.73 7.78
CA MET A 151 -0.89 10.64 7.12
C MET A 151 -0.96 12.01 7.79
N GLN A 152 -0.90 12.09 9.12
CA GLN A 152 -0.82 13.37 9.84
C GLN A 152 0.45 14.14 9.46
N ALA A 153 1.61 13.46 9.39
CA ALA A 153 2.87 14.07 8.98
C ALA A 153 2.83 14.56 7.52
N LEU A 154 2.22 13.79 6.61
CA LEU A 154 2.02 14.20 5.21
C LEU A 154 1.11 15.43 5.09
N LEU A 155 0.02 15.47 5.84
CA LEU A 155 -0.90 16.64 5.85
C LEU A 155 -0.21 17.89 6.42
N LYS A 156 0.53 17.74 7.51
CA LYS A 156 1.33 18.82 8.10
C LYS A 156 2.34 19.36 7.09
N LEU A 157 3.11 18.48 6.45
CA LEU A 157 4.08 18.88 5.42
C LEU A 157 3.40 19.56 4.22
N ALA A 158 2.22 19.11 3.82
CA ALA A 158 1.46 19.77 2.76
C ALA A 158 1.06 21.20 3.15
N GLN A 159 0.58 21.41 4.38
CA GLN A 159 0.24 22.75 4.91
C GLN A 159 1.46 23.66 4.99
N GLU A 160 2.60 23.17 5.50
CA GLU A 160 3.87 23.90 5.59
C GLU A 160 4.37 24.36 4.21
N LYS A 161 4.07 23.58 3.16
CA LYS A 161 4.39 23.95 1.76
C LYS A 161 3.33 24.83 1.09
N GLY A 162 2.32 25.30 1.83
CA GLY A 162 1.25 26.15 1.29
C GLY A 162 0.30 25.41 0.33
N ILE A 163 0.14 24.10 0.49
CA ILE A 163 -0.85 23.31 -0.26
C ILE A 163 -2.18 23.42 0.47
N GLU A 164 -3.21 23.89 -0.23
CA GLU A 164 -4.57 23.89 0.27
C GLU A 164 -5.18 22.48 0.14
N VAL A 165 -5.74 21.95 1.23
CA VAL A 165 -6.43 20.65 1.23
C VAL A 165 -7.87 20.89 1.68
N ARG A 166 -8.84 20.55 0.81
CA ARG A 166 -10.27 20.59 1.10
C ARG A 166 -10.83 19.21 1.21
N THR A 167 -11.36 18.88 2.37
CA THR A 167 -12.08 17.63 2.67
C THR A 167 -13.59 17.82 2.51
N GLY A 168 -14.33 16.69 2.38
CA GLY A 168 -15.76 16.75 2.05
C GLY A 168 -16.04 17.25 0.63
N ALA A 169 -15.03 17.27 -0.24
CA ALA A 169 -15.06 17.80 -1.59
C ALA A 169 -15.09 16.65 -2.62
N GLU A 170 -16.27 16.03 -2.79
CA GLU A 170 -16.45 14.93 -3.73
C GLU A 170 -16.48 15.47 -5.17
N VAL A 171 -15.45 15.15 -5.94
CA VAL A 171 -15.37 15.44 -7.37
C VAL A 171 -16.31 14.49 -8.12
N THR A 172 -17.22 15.05 -8.91
CA THR A 172 -18.21 14.29 -9.67
C THR A 172 -17.97 14.31 -11.19
N ALA A 173 -17.27 15.33 -11.70
CA ALA A 173 -16.91 15.44 -13.10
C ALA A 173 -15.67 16.32 -13.30
N ILE A 174 -14.97 16.09 -14.40
CA ILE A 174 -13.83 16.88 -14.85
C ILE A 174 -14.06 17.24 -16.33
N ASP A 175 -14.10 18.53 -16.63
CA ASP A 175 -14.24 19.05 -17.99
C ASP A 175 -12.95 19.76 -18.43
N ASN A 176 -12.40 19.33 -19.55
CA ASN A 176 -11.17 19.86 -20.15
C ASN A 176 -11.40 20.52 -21.51
N SER A 177 -12.61 20.99 -21.82
CA SER A 177 -13.01 21.49 -23.14
C SER A 177 -12.62 22.95 -23.42
N ALA A 178 -12.50 23.80 -22.41
CA ALA A 178 -12.49 25.27 -22.54
C ALA A 178 -11.15 25.96 -22.28
N GLY A 179 -10.01 25.36 -22.63
CA GLY A 179 -8.71 25.98 -22.46
C GLY A 179 -8.13 25.92 -21.04
N GLN A 180 -8.94 25.62 -20.05
CA GLN A 180 -8.59 25.26 -18.66
C GLN A 180 -9.46 24.09 -18.20
N VAL A 181 -9.06 23.45 -17.09
CA VAL A 181 -9.82 22.31 -16.57
C VAL A 181 -10.80 22.79 -15.51
N THR A 182 -12.07 22.43 -15.67
CA THR A 182 -13.12 22.67 -14.67
C THR A 182 -13.37 21.37 -13.90
N VAL A 183 -13.25 21.41 -12.58
CA VAL A 183 -13.51 20.27 -11.69
C VAL A 183 -14.82 20.54 -10.94
N GLN A 184 -15.82 19.69 -11.15
CA GLN A 184 -17.11 19.78 -10.51
C GLN A 184 -17.07 19.06 -9.16
N VAL A 185 -17.48 19.75 -8.10
CA VAL A 185 -17.54 19.22 -6.73
C VAL A 185 -18.96 19.25 -6.25
N LYS A 186 -19.43 18.14 -5.68
CA LYS A 186 -20.74 18.05 -5.04
C LYS A 186 -20.77 18.90 -3.78
N GLU A 187 -21.80 19.76 -3.67
CA GLU A 187 -22.00 20.62 -2.52
C GLU A 187 -23.47 20.50 -2.06
N PRO A 188 -23.73 20.23 -0.76
CA PRO A 188 -25.08 19.92 -0.25
C PRO A 188 -26.13 21.04 -0.44
N VAL A 189 -25.70 22.31 -0.40
CA VAL A 189 -26.61 23.46 -0.47
C VAL A 189 -26.85 23.95 -1.89
N ARG A 190 -25.75 24.05 -2.68
CA ARG A 190 -25.78 24.64 -4.04
C ARG A 190 -25.85 23.58 -5.15
N GLY A 191 -25.79 22.29 -4.76
CA GLY A 191 -25.78 21.15 -5.69
C GLY A 191 -24.38 20.88 -6.27
N THR A 192 -23.79 21.85 -6.96
CA THR A 192 -22.47 21.69 -7.59
C THR A 192 -21.70 23.01 -7.59
N VAL A 193 -20.40 22.93 -7.27
CA VAL A 193 -19.46 24.04 -7.34
C VAL A 193 -18.31 23.69 -8.27
N GLY A 194 -17.98 24.58 -9.22
CA GLY A 194 -16.87 24.41 -10.15
C GLY A 194 -15.58 25.05 -9.66
N PHE A 195 -14.50 24.29 -9.70
CA PHE A 195 -13.12 24.80 -9.51
C PHE A 195 -12.41 24.83 -10.86
N GLN A 196 -11.69 25.89 -11.15
CA GLN A 196 -10.92 26.04 -12.37
C GLN A 196 -9.41 25.88 -12.08
N ALA A 197 -8.72 25.11 -12.91
CA ALA A 197 -7.31 24.87 -12.81
C ALA A 197 -6.64 24.87 -14.19
N GLN A 198 -5.36 25.21 -14.25
CA GLN A 198 -4.56 25.05 -15.47
C GLN A 198 -4.30 23.59 -15.77
N LYS A 199 -4.01 22.80 -14.73
CA LYS A 199 -3.75 21.35 -14.83
C LYS A 199 -4.37 20.60 -13.66
N VAL A 200 -4.75 19.36 -13.89
CA VAL A 200 -5.35 18.46 -12.89
C VAL A 200 -4.65 17.12 -12.88
N ALA A 201 -4.36 16.59 -11.70
CA ALA A 201 -3.98 15.21 -11.50
C ALA A 201 -5.13 14.42 -10.86
N VAL A 202 -5.57 13.36 -11.50
CA VAL A 202 -6.53 12.40 -10.95
C VAL A 202 -5.75 11.32 -10.21
N CYS A 203 -5.82 11.35 -8.88
CA CYS A 203 -5.08 10.47 -7.98
C CYS A 203 -6.03 9.69 -7.07
N THR A 204 -7.22 9.38 -7.56
CA THR A 204 -8.32 8.77 -6.82
C THR A 204 -8.23 7.25 -6.73
N ASN A 205 -7.11 6.65 -7.19
CA ASN A 205 -6.79 5.23 -7.12
C ASN A 205 -7.94 4.36 -7.67
N ALA A 206 -8.48 3.44 -6.90
CA ALA A 206 -9.60 2.56 -7.29
C ALA A 206 -10.89 3.29 -7.73
N PHE A 207 -11.03 4.56 -7.37
CA PHE A 207 -12.20 5.39 -7.73
C PHE A 207 -11.98 6.21 -9.01
N SER A 208 -10.83 6.04 -9.66
CA SER A 208 -10.52 6.78 -10.90
C SER A 208 -11.47 6.41 -12.05
N GLU A 209 -11.96 5.17 -12.11
CA GLU A 209 -12.89 4.71 -13.13
C GLU A 209 -14.21 5.51 -13.14
N THR A 210 -14.65 6.02 -11.97
CA THR A 210 -15.84 6.87 -11.86
C THR A 210 -15.67 8.22 -12.56
N LEU A 211 -14.44 8.77 -12.54
CA LEU A 211 -14.12 10.08 -13.15
C LEU A 211 -13.57 9.95 -14.56
N LEU A 212 -12.95 8.84 -14.86
CA LEU A 212 -12.24 8.56 -16.10
C LEU A 212 -12.54 7.14 -16.57
N PRO A 213 -13.74 6.90 -17.16
CA PRO A 213 -14.13 5.57 -17.63
C PRO A 213 -13.09 4.98 -18.61
N GLY A 214 -12.74 3.72 -18.41
CA GLY A 214 -11.72 3.02 -19.20
C GLY A 214 -10.27 3.28 -18.75
N CYS A 215 -10.05 3.79 -17.55
CA CYS A 215 -8.69 4.01 -17.02
C CYS A 215 -7.95 2.74 -16.61
N GLN A 216 -8.61 1.57 -16.68
CA GLN A 216 -8.03 0.24 -16.42
C GLN A 216 -7.54 0.04 -14.97
N ILE A 217 -8.16 0.71 -14.00
CA ILE A 217 -7.88 0.48 -12.59
C ILE A 217 -9.04 -0.32 -11.98
N VAL A 218 -8.75 -1.57 -11.61
CA VAL A 218 -9.72 -2.47 -11.00
C VAL A 218 -9.71 -2.30 -9.48
N PRO A 219 -10.87 -2.08 -8.84
CA PRO A 219 -10.95 -2.01 -7.39
C PRO A 219 -10.72 -3.39 -6.76
N GLY A 220 -10.09 -3.40 -5.60
CA GLY A 220 -9.95 -4.61 -4.80
C GLY A 220 -10.08 -4.29 -3.32
N ARG A 221 -11.07 -4.93 -2.67
CA ARG A 221 -11.29 -4.76 -1.24
C ARG A 221 -10.40 -5.71 -0.46
N GLY A 222 -9.68 -5.18 0.52
CA GLY A 222 -8.91 -5.96 1.50
C GLY A 222 -9.61 -5.96 2.85
N GLN A 223 -9.50 -7.07 3.57
CA GLN A 223 -10.07 -7.26 4.90
C GLN A 223 -8.98 -7.25 5.96
N VAL A 224 -9.24 -6.68 7.12
CA VAL A 224 -8.30 -6.60 8.25
C VAL A 224 -9.04 -6.84 9.56
N ILE A 225 -8.38 -7.54 10.48
CA ILE A 225 -8.79 -7.70 11.88
C ILE A 225 -7.69 -7.21 12.82
N LEU A 226 -8.07 -6.73 13.99
CA LEU A 226 -7.19 -6.40 15.11
C LEU A 226 -7.66 -7.17 16.32
N THR A 227 -6.77 -7.92 16.96
CA THR A 227 -7.10 -8.67 18.17
C THR A 227 -7.19 -7.77 19.39
N THR A 228 -7.86 -8.26 20.44
CA THR A 228 -7.63 -7.77 21.81
C THR A 228 -6.15 -7.97 22.19
N PRO A 229 -5.66 -7.29 23.25
CA PRO A 229 -4.30 -7.50 23.75
C PRO A 229 -4.00 -8.96 24.06
N ILE A 230 -2.84 -9.45 23.63
CA ILE A 230 -2.34 -10.81 23.84
C ILE A 230 -1.11 -10.71 24.75
N PRO A 231 -1.20 -11.13 26.01
CA PRO A 231 -0.05 -11.12 26.90
C PRO A 231 1.07 -12.02 26.38
N GLY A 232 2.31 -11.49 26.42
CA GLY A 232 3.47 -12.29 26.03
C GLY A 232 3.58 -12.63 24.55
N LEU A 233 3.01 -11.81 23.66
CA LEU A 233 3.19 -11.97 22.22
C LEU A 233 4.68 -12.07 21.88
N PRO A 234 5.18 -13.20 21.32
CA PRO A 234 6.61 -13.52 21.33
C PRO A 234 7.39 -12.85 20.19
N TRP A 235 6.76 -12.05 19.35
CA TRP A 235 7.38 -11.46 18.17
C TRP A 235 6.98 -10.01 17.91
N GLN A 236 7.88 -9.33 17.23
CA GLN A 236 7.65 -8.05 16.53
C GLN A 236 8.16 -8.22 15.10
N GLY A 237 7.43 -7.71 14.12
CA GLY A 237 7.81 -7.85 12.73
C GLY A 237 6.69 -7.58 11.75
N ALA A 238 7.06 -7.56 10.47
CA ALA A 238 6.16 -7.51 9.34
C ALA A 238 6.13 -8.90 8.70
N PHE A 239 5.04 -9.62 8.84
CA PHE A 239 4.92 -11.02 8.43
C PHE A 239 4.04 -11.16 7.20
N HIS A 240 4.43 -12.03 6.27
CA HIS A 240 3.72 -12.33 5.03
C HIS A 240 3.63 -13.84 4.81
N PHE A 241 2.67 -14.28 4.02
CA PHE A 241 2.63 -15.63 3.44
C PHE A 241 1.67 -15.68 2.25
N ASP A 242 1.71 -16.78 1.50
CA ASP A 242 0.89 -16.99 0.31
C ASP A 242 1.07 -15.86 -0.72
N GLU A 243 2.30 -15.65 -1.20
CA GLU A 243 2.66 -14.56 -2.15
C GLU A 243 2.19 -13.16 -1.69
N GLY A 244 2.12 -12.91 -0.37
CA GLY A 244 1.66 -11.64 0.20
C GLY A 244 0.14 -11.47 0.27
N TYR A 245 -0.65 -12.49 -0.09
CA TYR A 245 -2.11 -12.45 0.08
C TYR A 245 -2.53 -12.40 1.54
N TYR A 246 -1.68 -12.84 2.47
CA TYR A 246 -1.87 -12.70 3.91
C TYR A 246 -0.71 -11.94 4.51
N TYR A 247 -1.02 -11.03 5.43
CA TYR A 247 -0.03 -10.20 6.09
C TYR A 247 -0.45 -9.86 7.51
N PHE A 248 0.47 -10.00 8.47
CA PHE A 248 0.20 -9.65 9.85
C PHE A 248 1.42 -8.99 10.52
N ARG A 249 1.15 -8.22 11.55
CA ARG A 249 2.16 -7.59 12.40
C ARG A 249 1.63 -7.35 13.81
N ASN A 250 2.52 -7.03 14.72
CA ASN A 250 2.11 -6.54 16.04
C ASN A 250 1.72 -5.04 15.99
N VAL A 251 0.76 -4.67 16.83
CA VAL A 251 0.42 -3.29 17.19
C VAL A 251 0.42 -3.23 18.73
N GLY A 252 1.57 -2.85 19.31
CA GLY A 252 1.82 -3.12 20.72
C GLY A 252 1.76 -4.64 21.00
N ASN A 253 0.89 -5.04 21.90
CA ASN A 253 0.62 -6.45 22.22
C ASN A 253 -0.62 -7.03 21.52
N ARG A 254 -1.08 -6.44 20.43
CA ARG A 254 -2.16 -6.92 19.56
C ARG A 254 -1.61 -7.46 18.26
N VAL A 255 -2.36 -8.32 17.61
CA VAL A 255 -2.09 -8.75 16.21
C VAL A 255 -3.03 -8.03 15.27
N LEU A 256 -2.48 -7.27 14.34
CA LEU A 256 -3.17 -6.78 13.17
C LEU A 256 -2.93 -7.79 12.06
N PHE A 257 -4.02 -8.34 11.49
CA PHE A 257 -3.94 -9.37 10.45
C PHE A 257 -4.92 -9.06 9.32
N GLY A 258 -4.44 -9.10 8.10
CA GLY A 258 -5.25 -8.86 6.91
C GLY A 258 -4.92 -9.82 5.78
N GLY A 259 -5.75 -9.78 4.75
CA GLY A 259 -5.57 -10.59 3.55
C GLY A 259 -6.77 -11.43 3.17
N GLY A 260 -6.51 -12.56 2.51
CA GLY A 260 -7.53 -13.54 2.13
C GLY A 260 -8.38 -13.14 0.91
N ARG A 261 -8.03 -12.07 0.20
CA ARG A 261 -8.78 -11.64 -1.01
C ARG A 261 -8.81 -12.74 -2.07
N ASN A 262 -7.78 -13.57 -2.16
CA ASN A 262 -7.69 -14.70 -3.08
C ASN A 262 -8.77 -15.78 -2.85
N LEU A 263 -9.42 -15.81 -1.70
CA LEU A 263 -10.55 -16.71 -1.44
C LEU A 263 -11.86 -16.26 -2.11
N ALA A 264 -11.97 -14.98 -2.48
CA ALA A 264 -13.22 -14.40 -2.96
C ALA A 264 -12.97 -13.22 -3.92
N PHE A 265 -12.10 -13.39 -4.91
CA PHE A 265 -11.70 -12.32 -5.83
C PHE A 265 -12.89 -11.57 -6.45
N GLU A 266 -13.91 -12.28 -6.90
CA GLU A 266 -15.10 -11.67 -7.51
C GLU A 266 -15.84 -10.78 -6.50
N ALA A 267 -16.14 -11.29 -5.32
CA ALA A 267 -16.84 -10.55 -4.26
C ALA A 267 -16.02 -9.37 -3.71
N GLU A 268 -14.68 -9.48 -3.74
CA GLU A 268 -13.76 -8.41 -3.31
C GLU A 268 -13.37 -7.44 -4.44
N THR A 269 -13.88 -7.64 -5.67
CA THR A 269 -13.73 -6.68 -6.77
C THR A 269 -14.84 -5.64 -6.69
N THR A 270 -14.71 -4.69 -5.76
CA THR A 270 -15.75 -3.72 -5.42
C THR A 270 -15.17 -2.45 -4.80
N THR A 271 -15.89 -1.34 -4.90
CA THR A 271 -15.64 -0.07 -4.18
C THR A 271 -16.48 0.08 -2.91
N VAL A 272 -17.32 -0.90 -2.57
CA VAL A 272 -18.16 -0.88 -1.37
C VAL A 272 -17.37 -1.36 -0.16
N LEU A 273 -17.30 -0.53 0.88
CA LEU A 273 -16.71 -0.89 2.17
C LEU A 273 -17.68 -1.78 2.94
N GLN A 274 -17.34 -3.06 3.03
CA GLN A 274 -18.15 -4.06 3.74
C GLN A 274 -17.25 -5.21 4.18
N ASP A 275 -17.56 -5.82 5.32
CA ASP A 275 -16.87 -7.00 5.78
C ASP A 275 -17.32 -8.24 4.98
N ASN A 276 -16.37 -9.12 4.67
CA ASN A 276 -16.62 -10.41 4.05
C ASN A 276 -16.50 -11.51 5.12
N GLN A 277 -17.62 -12.12 5.48
CA GLN A 277 -17.69 -13.12 6.55
C GLN A 277 -16.77 -14.33 6.31
N GLN A 278 -16.67 -14.80 5.07
CA GLN A 278 -15.80 -15.92 4.71
C GLN A 278 -14.33 -15.59 5.01
N ILE A 279 -13.89 -14.42 4.59
CA ILE A 279 -12.51 -13.96 4.82
C ILE A 279 -12.28 -13.70 6.31
N GLN A 280 -13.21 -13.04 7.00
CA GLN A 280 -13.11 -12.78 8.43
C GLN A 280 -12.98 -14.06 9.27
N GLN A 281 -13.74 -15.10 8.92
CA GLN A 281 -13.63 -16.41 9.56
C GLN A 281 -12.29 -17.09 9.28
N GLU A 282 -11.81 -17.01 8.05
CA GLU A 282 -10.51 -17.58 7.68
C GLU A 282 -9.34 -16.88 8.39
N LEU A 283 -9.35 -15.55 8.46
CA LEU A 283 -8.34 -14.81 9.22
C LEU A 283 -8.32 -15.26 10.70
N GLN A 284 -9.48 -15.40 11.32
CA GLN A 284 -9.56 -15.87 12.70
C GLN A 284 -9.12 -17.33 12.87
N ARG A 285 -9.41 -18.19 11.89
CA ARG A 285 -8.95 -19.58 11.87
C ARG A 285 -7.42 -19.64 11.81
N LEU A 286 -6.82 -18.89 10.88
CA LEU A 286 -5.36 -18.84 10.71
C LEU A 286 -4.65 -18.26 11.95
N LEU A 287 -5.25 -17.29 12.63
CA LEU A 287 -4.73 -16.83 13.92
C LEU A 287 -4.66 -17.96 14.93
N ARG A 288 -5.76 -18.70 15.14
CA ARG A 288 -5.85 -19.79 16.14
C ARG A 288 -4.99 -20.98 15.82
N GLU A 289 -4.92 -21.37 14.54
CA GLU A 289 -4.30 -22.62 14.14
C GLU A 289 -2.83 -22.47 13.74
N VAL A 290 -2.41 -21.28 13.28
CA VAL A 290 -1.10 -21.10 12.65
C VAL A 290 -0.24 -20.07 13.36
N ILE A 291 -0.79 -18.84 13.56
CA ILE A 291 0.02 -17.67 13.94
C ILE A 291 0.24 -17.60 15.45
N ILE A 292 -0.80 -17.82 16.23
CA ILE A 292 -0.76 -17.78 17.71
C ILE A 292 -1.48 -18.98 18.32
N PRO A 293 -1.06 -20.22 17.96
CA PRO A 293 -1.71 -21.43 18.47
C PRO A 293 -1.66 -21.46 20.01
N GLY A 294 -2.79 -21.84 20.62
CA GLY A 294 -2.92 -21.92 22.08
C GLY A 294 -3.12 -20.59 22.81
N GLN A 295 -3.08 -19.46 22.10
CA GLN A 295 -3.38 -18.17 22.71
C GLN A 295 -4.88 -17.87 22.67
N THR A 296 -5.38 -17.21 23.75
CA THR A 296 -6.76 -16.72 23.78
C THR A 296 -6.79 -15.27 23.34
N PHE A 297 -7.69 -14.95 22.43
CA PHE A 297 -7.91 -13.59 21.96
C PHE A 297 -9.37 -13.37 21.53
N GLY A 298 -9.80 -12.13 21.56
CA GLY A 298 -11.01 -11.65 20.89
C GLY A 298 -10.65 -10.78 19.68
N ILE A 299 -11.63 -10.40 18.88
CA ILE A 299 -11.49 -9.39 17.83
C ILE A 299 -11.97 -8.05 18.40
N GLU A 300 -11.05 -7.08 18.50
CA GLU A 300 -11.34 -5.74 19.00
C GLU A 300 -11.89 -4.84 17.88
N GLN A 301 -11.31 -4.97 16.69
CA GLN A 301 -11.73 -4.20 15.52
C GLN A 301 -11.61 -5.05 14.25
N GLN A 302 -12.46 -4.75 13.29
CA GLN A 302 -12.37 -5.25 11.93
C GLN A 302 -12.76 -4.15 10.95
N TRP A 303 -12.13 -4.15 9.77
CA TRP A 303 -12.45 -3.18 8.74
C TRP A 303 -12.02 -3.67 7.37
N SER A 304 -12.51 -2.99 6.35
CA SER A 304 -12.06 -3.19 4.97
C SER A 304 -11.47 -1.91 4.37
N GLY A 305 -10.64 -2.05 3.34
CA GLY A 305 -10.04 -0.95 2.58
C GLY A 305 -10.07 -1.23 1.08
N ILE A 306 -10.22 -0.19 0.26
CA ILE A 306 -10.30 -0.33 -1.19
C ILE A 306 -8.96 0.06 -1.82
N MET A 307 -8.37 -0.87 -2.55
CA MET A 307 -7.12 -0.71 -3.28
C MET A 307 -7.39 -0.66 -4.79
N GLY A 308 -6.49 -0.06 -5.56
CA GLY A 308 -6.52 -0.08 -7.03
C GLY A 308 -5.47 -1.03 -7.57
N PHE A 309 -5.88 -1.88 -8.49
CA PHE A 309 -5.05 -2.89 -9.14
C PHE A 309 -5.01 -2.69 -10.65
N THR A 310 -3.90 -3.11 -11.24
CA THR A 310 -3.70 -3.25 -12.69
C THR A 310 -3.37 -4.69 -13.02
N ASP A 311 -3.60 -5.13 -14.24
CA ASP A 311 -3.39 -6.52 -14.64
C ASP A 311 -1.92 -6.93 -14.57
N ASP A 312 -1.00 -6.01 -14.84
CA ASP A 312 0.45 -6.23 -14.86
C ASP A 312 1.16 -5.86 -13.54
N LYS A 313 0.40 -5.50 -12.51
CA LYS A 313 0.88 -4.99 -11.21
C LYS A 313 1.75 -3.71 -11.33
N GLN A 314 1.78 -3.03 -12.47
CA GLN A 314 2.50 -1.77 -12.63
C GLN A 314 1.63 -0.59 -12.19
N PRO A 315 2.17 0.38 -11.45
CA PRO A 315 1.43 1.60 -11.17
C PRO A 315 1.21 2.41 -12.44
N ILE A 316 0.10 3.13 -12.49
CA ILE A 316 -0.23 4.00 -13.64
C ILE A 316 0.28 5.41 -13.36
N VAL A 317 1.08 5.94 -14.29
CA VAL A 317 1.38 7.38 -14.40
C VAL A 317 1.27 7.73 -15.87
N LYS A 318 0.21 8.45 -16.25
CA LYS A 318 -0.13 8.70 -17.65
C LYS A 318 -0.62 10.12 -17.87
N LYS A 319 -0.02 10.82 -18.84
CA LYS A 319 -0.56 12.06 -19.39
C LYS A 319 -1.78 11.71 -20.25
N LEU A 320 -2.95 12.16 -19.86
CA LEU A 320 -4.20 11.94 -20.60
C LEU A 320 -4.39 13.02 -21.67
N THR A 321 -4.11 14.26 -21.29
CA THR A 321 -4.07 15.42 -22.18
C THR A 321 -2.95 16.36 -21.71
N ASP A 322 -2.73 17.48 -22.38
CA ASP A 322 -1.74 18.48 -21.93
C ASP A 322 -2.00 19.05 -20.54
N ARG A 323 -3.25 18.93 -20.06
CA ARG A 323 -3.72 19.46 -18.78
C ARG A 323 -4.15 18.41 -17.77
N MET A 324 -4.24 17.14 -18.16
CA MET A 324 -4.71 16.09 -17.27
C MET A 324 -3.72 14.94 -17.17
N VAL A 325 -3.43 14.54 -15.94
CA VAL A 325 -2.57 13.40 -15.61
C VAL A 325 -3.36 12.43 -14.73
N LEU A 326 -3.27 11.14 -15.05
CA LEU A 326 -3.74 10.06 -14.18
C LEU A 326 -2.53 9.48 -13.43
N GLY A 327 -2.67 9.29 -12.14
CA GLY A 327 -1.65 8.64 -11.33
C GLY A 327 -2.23 7.66 -10.31
N PHE A 328 -1.34 6.77 -9.85
CA PHE A 328 -1.54 5.73 -8.85
C PHE A 328 -1.99 4.37 -9.43
N ALA A 329 -2.78 3.59 -8.75
CA ALA A 329 -2.90 2.14 -8.82
C ALA A 329 -1.66 1.44 -8.23
N CYS A 330 -1.55 1.49 -6.89
CA CYS A 330 -0.33 0.99 -6.19
C CYS A 330 -0.33 -0.52 -5.98
N ASN A 331 -1.33 -1.28 -6.44
CA ASN A 331 -1.40 -2.74 -6.33
C ASN A 331 -1.16 -3.29 -4.91
N GLY A 332 -1.71 -2.60 -3.89
CA GLY A 332 -1.50 -2.93 -2.47
C GLY A 332 -0.22 -2.33 -1.85
N MET A 333 0.75 -1.87 -2.64
CA MET A 333 2.07 -1.42 -2.18
C MET A 333 2.18 0.11 -2.02
N GLY A 334 1.11 0.77 -1.60
CA GLY A 334 1.02 2.23 -1.56
C GLY A 334 2.02 2.91 -0.62
N VAL A 335 2.37 2.30 0.51
CA VAL A 335 3.39 2.86 1.44
C VAL A 335 4.73 2.98 0.73
N ALA A 336 5.13 1.96 -0.02
CA ALA A 336 6.39 1.94 -0.76
C ALA A 336 6.35 2.80 -2.04
N LEU A 337 5.24 2.79 -2.79
CA LEU A 337 5.19 3.36 -4.13
C LEU A 337 4.69 4.81 -4.20
N ALA A 338 3.83 5.26 -3.26
CA ALA A 338 3.10 6.51 -3.43
C ALA A 338 4.00 7.76 -3.53
N THR A 339 5.22 7.70 -3.00
CA THR A 339 6.15 8.84 -3.07
C THR A 339 6.77 8.96 -4.45
N THR A 340 7.29 7.87 -5.02
CA THR A 340 7.87 7.86 -6.38
C THR A 340 6.81 8.13 -7.45
N ILE A 341 5.63 7.51 -7.34
CA ILE A 341 4.51 7.78 -8.25
C ILE A 341 4.10 9.26 -8.17
N GLY A 342 4.01 9.80 -6.95
CA GLY A 342 3.69 11.21 -6.75
C GLY A 342 4.71 12.17 -7.39
N GLU A 343 5.98 11.78 -7.46
CA GLU A 343 7.01 12.55 -8.17
C GLU A 343 6.86 12.48 -9.69
N GLU A 344 6.57 11.29 -10.20
CA GLU A 344 6.35 11.12 -11.65
C GLU A 344 5.12 11.94 -12.10
N VAL A 345 4.03 11.90 -11.33
CA VAL A 345 2.85 12.75 -11.57
C VAL A 345 3.22 14.24 -11.53
N ALA A 346 4.00 14.66 -10.54
CA ALA A 346 4.44 16.05 -10.42
C ALA A 346 5.33 16.51 -11.58
N LEU A 347 6.18 15.63 -12.12
CA LEU A 347 6.98 15.90 -13.31
C LEU A 347 6.09 16.22 -14.51
N LEU A 348 5.10 15.36 -14.80
CA LEU A 348 4.17 15.56 -15.92
C LEU A 348 3.33 16.83 -15.75
N LEU A 349 3.01 17.23 -14.52
CA LEU A 349 2.31 18.49 -14.24
C LEU A 349 3.24 19.72 -14.38
N ALA A 350 4.52 19.57 -14.01
CA ALA A 350 5.48 20.67 -14.03
C ALA A 350 5.94 21.06 -15.43
N ASP A 351 5.90 20.12 -16.39
CA ASP A 351 6.28 20.38 -17.76
C ASP A 351 5.58 21.63 -18.30
N LYS A 352 6.37 22.57 -18.82
CA LYS A 352 5.84 23.73 -19.53
C LYS A 352 5.27 23.23 -20.86
N THR A 353 3.98 23.42 -21.05
CA THR A 353 3.32 23.25 -22.35
C THR A 353 3.78 24.31 -23.31
#